data_d72401a5b8d32fed05d2699a39993cfc
#
_entry.id   d72401a5b8d32fed05d2699a39993cfc
#
_cell.length_a   1.000
_cell.length_b   1.000
_cell.length_c   1.000
_cell.angle_alpha   90.00
_cell.angle_beta   90.00
_cell.angle_gamma   90.00
#
_symmetry.space_group_name_H-M   'P 1'
#
loop_
_entity.id
_entity.type
_entity.pdbx_description
1 polymer ?
#
loop_
_entity_poly.entity_id
_entity_poly.type
_entity_poly.pdbx_seq_one_letter_code
_entity_poly.pdbx_strand_id
1 'polypeptide(L)'
;KDKTLTEISEKRLRAIKEFTEFGSGFKIAMRDLELRGAGNLLGTEQSGHMLNIGYELYCKMLEEAVDKARGIEEIPEAEETAFNLPIPAILSERYIENEMLRLQMYKKIAMITSDEDESEIIDELLDRFGDIPKATMNLIKISKIRAMAGKLGISEISQQGYKIIFKLLENVKLTERIMAGLISTYGGRMMINGGREPYIRLTIGKDDPLQAIEKFLQIAVGERKPN
;
A
#
# COMPACT_ATOMS: atom_id res chain seq x y z
N LYS A 1 36.65 25.44 -0.96
CA LYS A 1 36.74 24.00 -1.28
C LYS A 1 35.41 23.61 -1.91
N ASP A 2 35.36 23.69 -3.24
CA ASP A 2 34.17 23.31 -4.04
C ASP A 2 34.04 21.80 -3.99
N LYS A 3 33.01 21.32 -3.28
CA LYS A 3 32.56 19.93 -3.39
C LYS A 3 31.77 19.83 -4.68
N THR A 4 32.32 19.20 -5.70
CA THR A 4 31.57 18.77 -6.88
C THR A 4 30.40 17.89 -6.42
N LEU A 5 29.20 18.40 -6.57
CA LEU A 5 27.98 17.65 -6.32
C LEU A 5 27.88 16.51 -7.35
N THR A 6 27.47 15.34 -6.91
CA THR A 6 27.17 14.26 -7.86
C THR A 6 25.96 14.64 -8.72
N GLU A 7 25.87 14.15 -9.95
CA GLU A 7 24.75 14.42 -10.87
C GLU A 7 23.37 14.19 -10.23
N ILE A 8 23.29 13.20 -9.37
CA ILE A 8 22.08 12.89 -8.57
C ILE A 8 21.80 14.01 -7.56
N SER A 9 22.84 14.53 -6.89
CA SER A 9 22.69 15.62 -5.92
C SER A 9 22.30 16.94 -6.59
N GLU A 10 22.80 17.21 -7.79
CA GLU A 10 22.38 18.38 -8.60
C GLU A 10 20.92 18.26 -9.05
N LYS A 11 20.49 17.08 -9.53
CA LYS A 11 19.09 16.82 -9.90
C LYS A 11 18.14 16.99 -8.71
N ARG A 12 18.54 16.54 -7.52
CA ARG A 12 17.78 16.73 -6.27
C ARG A 12 17.68 18.19 -5.86
N LEU A 13 18.79 18.93 -5.93
CA LEU A 13 18.82 20.37 -5.62
C LEU A 13 17.97 21.18 -6.60
N ARG A 14 18.00 20.81 -7.88
CA ARG A 14 17.17 21.44 -8.91
C ARG A 14 15.68 21.16 -8.69
N ALA A 15 15.31 19.92 -8.35
CA ALA A 15 13.96 19.54 -7.96
C ALA A 15 13.48 20.34 -6.74
N ILE A 16 14.30 20.48 -5.68
CA ILE A 16 13.98 21.29 -4.52
C ILE A 16 13.75 22.77 -4.89
N LYS A 17 14.54 23.31 -5.80
CA LYS A 17 14.45 24.71 -6.22
C LYS A 17 13.21 25.01 -7.11
N GLU A 18 12.79 24.03 -7.92
CA GLU A 18 11.59 24.11 -8.76
C GLU A 18 10.29 24.01 -7.95
N PHE A 19 10.35 23.48 -6.74
CA PHE A 19 9.20 23.10 -5.95
C PHE A 19 9.00 23.90 -4.65
N THR A 20 9.49 25.12 -4.55
CA THR A 20 9.34 25.98 -3.35
C THR A 20 7.95 26.58 -3.18
N GLU A 21 6.97 26.25 -4.01
CA GLU A 21 5.59 26.69 -3.87
C GLU A 21 4.73 25.72 -3.04
N PHE A 22 3.62 26.22 -2.50
CA PHE A 22 2.69 25.51 -1.61
C PHE A 22 2.27 24.14 -2.18
N GLY A 23 2.56 23.05 -1.47
CA GLY A 23 2.38 21.67 -1.94
C GLY A 23 3.68 21.00 -2.41
N SER A 24 4.81 21.64 -2.27
CA SER A 24 6.12 21.20 -2.75
C SER A 24 6.66 19.93 -2.10
N GLY A 25 6.37 19.67 -0.83
CA GLY A 25 6.85 18.50 -0.11
C GLY A 25 6.44 17.20 -0.80
N PHE A 26 5.22 17.17 -1.31
CA PHE A 26 4.69 16.04 -2.04
C PHE A 26 5.38 15.84 -3.41
N LYS A 27 5.56 16.90 -4.19
CA LYS A 27 6.28 16.85 -5.48
C LYS A 27 7.74 16.42 -5.30
N ILE A 28 8.40 16.88 -4.22
CA ILE A 28 9.76 16.49 -3.86
C ILE A 28 9.81 15.00 -3.52
N ALA A 29 8.85 14.48 -2.76
CA ALA A 29 8.79 13.06 -2.40
C ALA A 29 8.54 12.17 -3.63
N MET A 30 7.63 12.58 -4.54
CA MET A 30 7.40 11.85 -5.79
C MET A 30 8.63 11.87 -6.70
N ARG A 31 9.31 13.01 -6.79
CA ARG A 31 10.53 13.11 -7.59
C ARG A 31 11.70 12.32 -7.00
N ASP A 32 11.84 12.29 -5.68
CA ASP A 32 12.82 11.44 -5.00
C ASP A 32 12.52 9.95 -5.22
N LEU A 33 11.23 9.57 -5.21
CA LEU A 33 10.74 8.24 -5.52
C LEU A 33 11.05 7.83 -6.97
N GLU A 34 10.78 8.71 -7.93
CA GLU A 34 11.10 8.47 -9.34
C GLU A 34 12.62 8.37 -9.58
N LEU A 35 13.40 9.24 -8.95
CA LEU A 35 14.86 9.24 -9.05
C LEU A 35 15.48 7.99 -8.41
N ARG A 36 14.91 7.48 -7.32
CA ARG A 36 15.33 6.23 -6.69
C ARG A 36 14.90 5.02 -7.50
N GLY A 37 13.70 5.03 -8.09
CA GLY A 37 13.22 3.99 -9.00
C GLY A 37 14.01 3.92 -10.31
N ALA A 38 14.44 5.05 -10.85
CA ALA A 38 15.26 5.12 -12.06
C ALA A 38 16.74 4.76 -11.82
N GLY A 39 17.22 4.84 -10.56
CA GLY A 39 18.61 4.54 -10.19
C GLY A 39 18.92 3.08 -9.90
N ASN A 40 17.97 2.17 -10.04
CA ASN A 40 18.16 0.79 -9.62
C ASN A 40 18.84 -0.07 -10.69
N LEU A 41 20.12 0.21 -10.95
CA LEU A 41 21.06 -0.71 -11.63
C LEU A 41 21.80 -1.66 -10.66
N LEU A 42 21.44 -1.69 -9.39
CA LEU A 42 22.11 -2.49 -8.36
C LEU A 42 21.09 -3.35 -7.58
N GLY A 43 20.84 -4.55 -8.09
CA GLY A 43 20.31 -5.69 -7.34
C GLY A 43 18.78 -5.84 -7.32
N THR A 44 18.33 -6.96 -7.84
CA THR A 44 16.93 -7.41 -7.97
C THR A 44 16.20 -7.66 -6.64
N GLU A 45 16.89 -7.69 -5.51
CA GLU A 45 16.29 -7.97 -4.19
C GLU A 45 15.79 -6.73 -3.42
N GLN A 46 16.28 -5.52 -3.76
CA GLN A 46 15.86 -4.29 -3.07
C GLN A 46 14.71 -3.54 -3.77
N SER A 47 14.37 -3.90 -4.99
CA SER A 47 13.36 -3.18 -5.80
C SER A 47 11.94 -3.26 -5.23
N GLY A 48 11.55 -4.42 -4.67
CA GLY A 48 10.23 -4.62 -4.10
C GLY A 48 10.02 -3.82 -2.80
N HIS A 49 11.05 -3.72 -1.98
CA HIS A 49 10.97 -3.02 -0.70
C HIS A 49 10.93 -1.49 -0.87
N MET A 50 11.66 -0.97 -1.86
CA MET A 50 11.66 0.48 -2.15
C MET A 50 10.35 0.97 -2.79
N LEU A 51 9.66 0.12 -3.57
CA LEU A 51 8.35 0.44 -4.12
C LEU A 51 7.26 0.50 -3.03
N ASN A 52 7.34 -0.40 -2.04
CA ASN A 52 6.45 -0.38 -0.89
C ASN A 52 6.64 0.88 -0.04
N ILE A 53 7.88 1.24 0.30
CA ILE A 53 8.21 2.44 1.07
C ILE A 53 7.71 3.71 0.36
N GLY A 54 7.78 3.76 -0.96
CA GLY A 54 7.30 4.89 -1.73
C GLY A 54 5.80 5.06 -1.66
N TYR A 55 5.04 3.99 -1.77
CA TYR A 55 3.59 4.02 -1.64
C TYR A 55 3.15 4.34 -0.20
N GLU A 56 3.79 3.76 0.79
CA GLU A 56 3.52 4.04 2.21
C GLU A 56 3.78 5.50 2.57
N LEU A 57 4.94 6.03 2.17
CA LEU A 57 5.25 7.44 2.38
C LEU A 57 4.24 8.36 1.68
N TYR A 58 3.80 7.98 0.49
CA TYR A 58 2.78 8.71 -0.25
C TYR A 58 1.44 8.73 0.48
N CYS A 59 0.95 7.58 0.96
CA CYS A 59 -0.29 7.50 1.72
C CYS A 59 -0.21 8.35 3.00
N LYS A 60 0.89 8.26 3.74
CA LYS A 60 1.13 9.06 4.95
C LYS A 60 1.08 10.57 4.65
N MET A 61 1.78 11.03 3.62
CA MET A 61 1.77 12.46 3.24
C MET A 61 0.39 12.94 2.77
N LEU A 62 -0.40 12.03 2.19
CA LEU A 62 -1.76 12.36 1.76
C LEU A 62 -2.70 12.50 2.96
N GLU A 63 -2.64 11.59 3.92
CA GLU A 63 -3.42 11.67 5.16
C GLU A 63 -3.08 12.95 5.91
N GLU A 64 -1.81 13.24 6.14
CA GLU A 64 -1.37 14.49 6.75
C GLU A 64 -1.92 15.74 6.02
N ALA A 65 -1.94 15.70 4.69
CA ALA A 65 -2.46 16.82 3.88
C ALA A 65 -3.99 16.95 3.97
N VAL A 66 -4.72 15.83 4.01
CA VAL A 66 -6.19 15.79 4.14
C VAL A 66 -6.61 16.24 5.54
N ASP A 67 -5.95 15.74 6.58
CA ASP A 67 -6.26 16.08 7.97
C ASP A 67 -5.98 17.56 8.25
N LYS A 68 -4.86 18.07 7.72
CA LYS A 68 -4.53 19.50 7.80
C LYS A 68 -5.55 20.37 7.05
N ALA A 69 -6.05 19.91 5.90
CA ALA A 69 -7.08 20.62 5.13
C ALA A 69 -8.47 20.59 5.82
N ARG A 70 -8.73 19.56 6.64
CA ARG A 70 -9.97 19.41 7.41
C ARG A 70 -9.92 20.09 8.79
N GLY A 71 -8.77 20.67 9.20
CA GLY A 71 -8.60 21.27 10.51
C GLY A 71 -8.68 20.27 11.66
N ILE A 72 -8.41 19.01 11.40
CA ILE A 72 -8.35 17.95 12.40
C ILE A 72 -6.96 18.03 13.02
N GLU A 73 -6.89 18.45 14.29
CA GLU A 73 -5.69 18.32 15.10
C GLU A 73 -5.37 16.83 15.26
N GLU A 74 -4.09 16.50 15.16
CA GLU A 74 -3.48 15.17 15.19
C GLU A 74 -4.33 14.11 15.90
N ILE A 75 -5.07 13.31 15.12
CA ILE A 75 -5.58 12.03 15.61
C ILE A 75 -4.35 11.12 15.74
N PRO A 76 -4.19 10.40 16.89
CA PRO A 76 -3.09 9.45 17.03
C PRO A 76 -3.06 8.55 15.80
N GLU A 77 -1.90 8.45 15.15
CA GLU A 77 -1.68 7.64 13.95
C GLU A 77 -2.36 6.28 14.13
N ALA A 78 -3.45 6.05 13.41
CA ALA A 78 -3.91 4.68 13.21
C ALA A 78 -2.75 3.96 12.52
N GLU A 79 -2.12 3.01 13.21
CA GLU A 79 -0.97 2.28 12.68
C GLU A 79 -1.37 1.68 11.32
N GLU A 80 -0.83 2.27 10.24
CA GLU A 80 -1.11 1.81 8.89
C GLU A 80 -0.61 0.39 8.69
N THR A 81 -1.41 -0.43 8.03
CA THR A 81 -0.97 -1.78 7.67
C THR A 81 0.21 -1.71 6.70
N ALA A 82 1.38 -2.16 7.15
CA ALA A 82 2.56 -2.29 6.31
C ALA A 82 2.44 -3.49 5.35
N PHE A 83 2.93 -3.33 4.11
CA PHE A 83 2.94 -4.39 3.11
C PHE A 83 4.36 -4.77 2.72
N ASN A 84 4.71 -6.03 2.94
CA ASN A 84 5.99 -6.61 2.52
C ASN A 84 5.73 -7.80 1.58
N LEU A 85 5.28 -7.46 0.37
CA LEU A 85 4.95 -8.41 -0.69
C LEU A 85 5.88 -8.21 -1.90
N PRO A 86 6.47 -9.25 -2.48
CA PRO A 86 7.31 -9.15 -3.68
C PRO A 86 6.46 -8.99 -4.95
N ILE A 87 5.56 -8.00 -4.96
CA ILE A 87 4.59 -7.76 -6.03
C ILE A 87 4.74 -6.33 -6.52
N PRO A 88 4.99 -6.09 -7.81
CA PRO A 88 5.04 -4.74 -8.35
C PRO A 88 3.66 -4.09 -8.28
N ALA A 89 3.58 -2.92 -7.65
CA ALA A 89 2.37 -2.14 -7.47
C ALA A 89 2.68 -0.65 -7.70
N ILE A 90 2.46 -0.17 -8.92
CA ILE A 90 2.86 1.18 -9.35
C ILE A 90 2.00 1.69 -10.50
N LEU A 91 1.78 3.01 -10.55
CA LEU A 91 1.36 3.75 -11.74
C LEU A 91 2.62 4.15 -12.52
N SER A 92 2.92 3.44 -13.62
CA SER A 92 4.10 3.71 -14.40
C SER A 92 3.94 4.99 -15.23
N GLU A 93 5.06 5.68 -15.49
CA GLU A 93 5.12 6.83 -16.39
C GLU A 93 4.68 6.47 -17.82
N ARG A 94 4.94 5.23 -18.27
CA ARG A 94 4.49 4.75 -19.58
C ARG A 94 2.97 4.62 -19.68
N TYR A 95 2.29 4.43 -18.56
CA TYR A 95 0.83 4.30 -18.53
C TYR A 95 0.16 5.67 -18.37
N ILE A 96 0.67 6.51 -17.48
CA ILE A 96 0.22 7.90 -17.31
C ILE A 96 1.44 8.81 -17.40
N GLU A 97 1.70 9.36 -18.60
CA GLU A 97 2.88 10.20 -18.86
C GLU A 97 2.87 11.49 -18.03
N ASN A 98 1.69 12.11 -17.92
CA ASN A 98 1.55 13.37 -17.20
C ASN A 98 1.66 13.14 -15.67
N GLU A 99 2.68 13.72 -15.07
CA GLU A 99 2.99 13.61 -13.65
C GLU A 99 1.84 14.07 -12.75
N MET A 100 1.18 15.18 -13.07
CA MET A 100 0.06 15.70 -12.28
C MET A 100 -1.15 14.79 -12.32
N LEU A 101 -1.47 14.22 -13.49
CA LEU A 101 -2.55 13.24 -13.62
C LEU A 101 -2.22 11.93 -12.89
N ARG A 102 -0.97 11.46 -13.02
CA ARG A 102 -0.48 10.28 -12.30
C ARG A 102 -0.63 10.46 -10.79
N LEU A 103 -0.28 11.65 -10.31
CA LEU A 103 -0.43 12.03 -8.93
C LEU A 103 -1.88 12.05 -8.45
N GLN A 104 -2.77 12.64 -9.25
CA GLN A 104 -4.21 12.63 -8.95
C GLN A 104 -4.76 11.20 -8.87
N MET A 105 -4.32 10.32 -9.77
CA MET A 105 -4.74 8.92 -9.74
C MET A 105 -4.21 8.16 -8.53
N TYR A 106 -2.95 8.40 -8.10
CA TYR A 106 -2.45 7.86 -6.83
C TYR A 106 -3.33 8.27 -5.65
N LYS A 107 -3.72 9.56 -5.58
CA LYS A 107 -4.62 10.06 -4.53
C LYS A 107 -5.96 9.31 -4.52
N LYS A 108 -6.57 9.17 -5.68
CA LYS A 108 -7.85 8.46 -5.81
C LYS A 108 -7.71 7.00 -5.40
N ILE A 109 -6.67 6.32 -5.87
CA ILE A 109 -6.40 4.93 -5.52
C ILE A 109 -6.20 4.76 -4.01
N ALA A 110 -5.45 5.66 -3.36
CA ALA A 110 -5.21 5.60 -1.91
C ALA A 110 -6.51 5.74 -1.07
N MET A 111 -7.55 6.34 -1.63
CA MET A 111 -8.85 6.53 -0.96
C MET A 111 -9.84 5.38 -1.17
N ILE A 112 -9.47 4.32 -1.85
CA ILE A 112 -10.33 3.14 -2.07
C ILE A 112 -10.59 2.44 -0.73
N THR A 113 -11.87 2.30 -0.36
CA THR A 113 -12.31 1.64 0.87
C THR A 113 -13.40 0.59 0.64
N SER A 114 -14.01 0.56 -0.56
CA SER A 114 -15.12 -0.30 -0.95
C SER A 114 -14.92 -0.93 -2.33
N ASP A 115 -15.79 -1.87 -2.69
CA ASP A 115 -15.82 -2.46 -4.04
C ASP A 115 -16.32 -1.44 -5.07
N GLU A 116 -17.20 -0.54 -4.66
CA GLU A 116 -17.71 0.55 -5.47
C GLU A 116 -16.59 1.52 -5.85
N ASP A 117 -15.79 1.97 -4.87
CA ASP A 117 -14.63 2.84 -5.13
C ASP A 117 -13.63 2.18 -6.09
N GLU A 118 -13.37 0.86 -5.90
CA GLU A 118 -12.49 0.08 -6.78
C GLU A 118 -12.99 0.11 -8.21
N SER A 119 -14.30 -0.14 -8.41
CA SER A 119 -14.92 -0.18 -9.74
C SER A 119 -14.87 1.19 -10.43
N GLU A 120 -15.19 2.27 -9.71
CA GLU A 120 -15.14 3.63 -10.24
C GLU A 120 -13.72 4.02 -10.70
N ILE A 121 -12.70 3.65 -9.94
CA ILE A 121 -11.30 3.91 -10.31
C ILE A 121 -10.87 3.09 -11.53
N ILE A 122 -11.29 1.83 -11.62
CA ILE A 122 -11.03 0.96 -12.77
C ILE A 122 -11.67 1.55 -14.02
N ASP A 123 -12.95 1.95 -13.96
CA ASP A 123 -13.67 2.54 -15.07
C ASP A 123 -13.02 3.86 -15.52
N GLU A 124 -12.65 4.74 -14.59
CA GLU A 124 -11.94 5.99 -14.93
C GLU A 124 -10.59 5.74 -15.59
N LEU A 125 -9.82 4.76 -15.12
CA LEU A 125 -8.52 4.42 -15.70
C LEU A 125 -8.67 3.86 -17.11
N LEU A 126 -9.64 2.96 -17.34
CA LEU A 126 -9.94 2.39 -18.65
C LEU A 126 -10.39 3.47 -19.64
N ASP A 127 -11.28 4.36 -19.22
CA ASP A 127 -11.82 5.42 -20.09
C ASP A 127 -10.74 6.44 -20.50
N ARG A 128 -9.87 6.82 -19.58
CA ARG A 128 -8.90 7.90 -19.80
C ARG A 128 -7.55 7.45 -20.34
N PHE A 129 -7.12 6.24 -19.99
CA PHE A 129 -5.75 5.78 -20.24
C PHE A 129 -5.68 4.42 -20.93
N GLY A 130 -6.82 3.77 -21.19
CA GLY A 130 -6.89 2.46 -21.83
C GLY A 130 -6.55 1.29 -20.89
N ASP A 131 -6.05 0.19 -21.46
CA ASP A 131 -5.82 -1.05 -20.73
C ASP A 131 -4.93 -0.87 -19.49
N ILE A 132 -5.42 -1.33 -18.33
CA ILE A 132 -4.75 -1.16 -17.06
C ILE A 132 -3.59 -2.17 -16.92
N PRO A 133 -2.34 -1.70 -16.75
CA PRO A 133 -1.21 -2.60 -16.51
C PRO A 133 -1.38 -3.42 -15.23
N LYS A 134 -0.83 -4.64 -15.19
CA LYS A 134 -0.91 -5.52 -14.01
C LYS A 134 -0.38 -4.86 -12.74
N ALA A 135 0.69 -4.09 -12.82
CA ALA A 135 1.25 -3.39 -11.66
C ALA A 135 0.29 -2.32 -11.12
N THR A 136 -0.45 -1.63 -11.97
CA THR A 136 -1.49 -0.66 -11.58
C THR A 136 -2.70 -1.38 -10.96
N MET A 137 -3.12 -2.50 -11.52
CA MET A 137 -4.19 -3.32 -10.94
C MET A 137 -3.80 -3.87 -9.56
N ASN A 138 -2.54 -4.27 -9.38
CA ASN A 138 -2.03 -4.68 -8.07
C ASN A 138 -2.08 -3.53 -7.06
N LEU A 139 -1.75 -2.30 -7.47
CA LEU A 139 -1.81 -1.11 -6.62
C LEU A 139 -3.24 -0.84 -6.12
N ILE A 140 -4.22 -0.91 -7.02
CA ILE A 140 -5.65 -0.77 -6.70
C ILE A 140 -6.08 -1.80 -5.65
N LYS A 141 -5.74 -3.07 -5.88
CA LYS A 141 -6.05 -4.17 -4.95
C LYS A 141 -5.39 -3.99 -3.59
N ILE A 142 -4.11 -3.58 -3.55
CA ILE A 142 -3.39 -3.32 -2.30
C ILE A 142 -4.06 -2.21 -1.50
N SER A 143 -4.55 -1.15 -2.15
CA SER A 143 -5.26 -0.08 -1.46
C SER A 143 -6.54 -0.58 -0.78
N LYS A 144 -7.36 -1.33 -1.48
CA LYS A 144 -8.55 -1.97 -0.92
C LYS A 144 -8.22 -2.94 0.24
N ILE A 145 -7.21 -3.79 0.03
CA ILE A 145 -6.71 -4.72 1.05
C ILE A 145 -6.29 -3.96 2.31
N ARG A 146 -5.60 -2.82 2.17
CA ARG A 146 -5.19 -1.95 3.29
C ARG A 146 -6.38 -1.49 4.12
N ALA A 147 -7.41 -0.97 3.46
CA ALA A 147 -8.64 -0.53 4.14
C ALA A 147 -9.32 -1.68 4.93
N MET A 148 -9.33 -2.88 4.35
CA MET A 148 -9.88 -4.07 5.04
C MET A 148 -9.00 -4.52 6.21
N ALA A 149 -7.68 -4.53 6.03
CA ALA A 149 -6.72 -4.94 7.04
C ALA A 149 -6.74 -4.00 8.26
N GLY A 150 -6.79 -2.69 8.04
CA GLY A 150 -6.93 -1.70 9.10
C GLY A 150 -8.17 -1.91 9.96
N LYS A 151 -9.32 -2.25 9.36
CA LYS A 151 -10.54 -2.59 10.10
C LYS A 151 -10.37 -3.80 11.02
N LEU A 152 -9.45 -4.69 10.74
CA LEU A 152 -9.16 -5.91 11.53
C LEU A 152 -8.02 -5.70 12.52
N GLY A 153 -7.35 -4.56 12.52
CA GLY A 153 -6.17 -4.28 13.33
C GLY A 153 -4.95 -5.10 12.92
N ILE A 154 -4.78 -5.30 11.62
CA ILE A 154 -3.58 -5.94 11.06
C ILE A 154 -2.53 -4.87 10.83
N SER A 155 -1.38 -4.97 11.50
CA SER A 155 -0.26 -4.02 11.41
C SER A 155 0.67 -4.30 10.22
N GLU A 156 0.81 -5.56 9.80
CA GLU A 156 1.68 -5.93 8.67
C GLU A 156 1.12 -7.14 7.93
N ILE A 157 1.20 -7.10 6.59
CA ILE A 157 0.97 -8.26 5.72
C ILE A 157 2.27 -8.52 4.95
N SER A 158 2.87 -9.70 5.17
CA SER A 158 4.11 -10.08 4.51
C SER A 158 4.03 -11.46 3.87
N GLN A 159 4.86 -11.69 2.84
CA GLN A 159 4.97 -12.98 2.18
C GLN A 159 6.33 -13.61 2.44
N GLN A 160 6.32 -14.87 2.85
CA GLN A 160 7.50 -15.71 3.02
C GLN A 160 7.33 -17.01 2.24
N GLY A 161 7.88 -17.06 1.03
CA GLY A 161 7.69 -18.19 0.12
C GLY A 161 6.19 -18.39 -0.21
N TYR A 162 5.64 -19.55 0.11
CA TYR A 162 4.21 -19.86 -0.10
C TYR A 162 3.31 -19.51 1.09
N LYS A 163 3.75 -18.65 1.98
CA LYS A 163 3.03 -18.30 3.20
C LYS A 163 2.81 -16.81 3.26
N ILE A 164 1.61 -16.39 3.61
CA ILE A 164 1.26 -15.02 3.99
C ILE A 164 1.20 -14.95 5.51
N ILE A 165 1.79 -13.90 6.06
CA ILE A 165 1.81 -13.61 7.50
C ILE A 165 1.03 -12.32 7.70
N PHE A 166 0.00 -12.37 8.54
CA PHE A 166 -0.77 -11.24 9.00
C PHE A 166 -0.38 -10.97 10.45
N LYS A 167 0.39 -9.92 10.73
CA LYS A 167 0.68 -9.48 12.09
C LYS A 167 -0.48 -8.63 12.60
N LEU A 168 -0.85 -8.85 13.84
CA LEU A 168 -1.91 -8.13 14.51
C LEU A 168 -1.31 -7.11 15.48
N LEU A 169 -2.02 -6.02 15.71
CA LEU A 169 -1.70 -5.09 16.80
C LEU A 169 -1.83 -5.81 18.15
N GLU A 170 -1.01 -5.45 19.13
CA GLU A 170 -0.90 -6.17 20.42
C GLU A 170 -2.24 -6.28 21.17
N ASN A 171 -3.12 -5.31 21.03
CA ASN A 171 -4.40 -5.26 21.72
C ASN A 171 -5.58 -5.80 20.92
N VAL A 172 -5.35 -6.28 19.70
CA VAL A 172 -6.40 -6.79 18.83
C VAL A 172 -6.70 -8.25 19.15
N LYS A 173 -7.96 -8.51 19.50
CA LYS A 173 -8.49 -9.87 19.64
C LYS A 173 -9.52 -10.10 18.53
N LEU A 174 -9.24 -11.04 17.65
CA LEU A 174 -10.25 -11.49 16.69
C LEU A 174 -11.36 -12.20 17.46
N THR A 175 -12.61 -11.89 17.11
CA THR A 175 -13.77 -12.52 17.75
C THR A 175 -13.80 -14.02 17.47
N GLU A 176 -14.44 -14.79 18.34
CA GLU A 176 -14.64 -16.23 18.14
C GLU A 176 -15.29 -16.54 16.80
N ARG A 177 -16.20 -15.68 16.36
CA ARG A 177 -16.90 -15.81 15.08
C ARG A 177 -15.95 -15.65 13.89
N ILE A 178 -15.09 -14.63 13.88
CA ILE A 178 -14.06 -14.44 12.86
C ILE A 178 -13.14 -15.66 12.82
N MET A 179 -12.71 -16.11 13.99
CA MET A 179 -11.83 -17.27 14.13
C MET A 179 -12.48 -18.55 13.60
N ALA A 180 -13.74 -18.79 13.94
CA ALA A 180 -14.49 -19.95 13.45
C ALA A 180 -14.63 -19.94 11.91
N GLY A 181 -14.95 -18.79 11.30
CA GLY A 181 -15.05 -18.62 9.86
C GLY A 181 -13.71 -18.90 9.14
N LEU A 182 -12.61 -18.36 9.66
CA LEU A 182 -11.28 -18.59 9.12
C LEU A 182 -10.83 -20.05 9.26
N ILE A 183 -11.05 -20.66 10.43
CA ILE A 183 -10.71 -22.07 10.68
C ILE A 183 -11.54 -22.99 9.78
N SER A 184 -12.83 -22.72 9.63
CA SER A 184 -13.71 -23.48 8.73
C SER A 184 -13.24 -23.46 7.29
N THR A 185 -12.74 -22.31 6.82
CA THR A 185 -12.31 -22.13 5.42
C THR A 185 -10.92 -22.68 5.16
N TYR A 186 -9.98 -22.43 6.07
CA TYR A 186 -8.56 -22.69 5.82
C TYR A 186 -8.01 -23.91 6.58
N GLY A 187 -8.62 -24.29 7.70
CA GLY A 187 -8.23 -25.49 8.46
C GLY A 187 -6.73 -25.63 8.68
N GLY A 188 -6.16 -26.75 8.31
CA GLY A 188 -4.73 -27.04 8.47
C GLY A 188 -3.77 -26.17 7.65
N ARG A 189 -4.28 -25.35 6.73
CA ARG A 189 -3.45 -24.37 6.00
C ARG A 189 -3.18 -23.10 6.81
N MET A 190 -3.86 -22.90 7.93
CA MET A 190 -3.74 -21.73 8.78
C MET A 190 -3.10 -22.09 10.12
N MET A 191 -2.23 -21.21 10.60
CA MET A 191 -1.64 -21.30 11.94
C MET A 191 -1.78 -19.93 12.62
N ILE A 192 -2.15 -19.99 13.89
CA ILE A 192 -2.35 -18.79 14.71
C ILE A 192 -1.33 -18.81 15.84
N ASN A 193 -0.67 -17.69 16.05
CA ASN A 193 0.19 -17.43 17.20
C ASN A 193 -0.43 -16.31 18.03
N GLY A 194 -0.83 -16.59 19.26
CA GLY A 194 -1.39 -15.61 20.21
C GLY A 194 -0.38 -15.08 21.22
N GLY A 195 0.92 -15.21 20.97
CA GLY A 195 1.98 -14.72 21.86
C GLY A 195 2.07 -13.20 21.95
N ARG A 196 3.23 -12.70 22.40
CA ARG A 196 3.52 -11.25 22.56
C ARG A 196 3.42 -10.49 21.24
N GLU A 197 3.77 -11.11 20.12
CA GLU A 197 3.57 -10.61 18.77
C GLU A 197 2.56 -11.51 18.07
N PRO A 198 1.26 -11.20 18.14
CA PRO A 198 0.22 -12.05 17.59
C PRO A 198 0.24 -12.00 16.05
N TYR A 199 0.16 -13.18 15.43
CA TYR A 199 0.08 -13.27 13.97
C TYR A 199 -0.73 -14.48 13.51
N ILE A 200 -1.27 -14.37 12.29
CA ILE A 200 -1.87 -15.50 11.57
C ILE A 200 -0.99 -15.79 10.36
N ARG A 201 -0.66 -17.06 10.17
CA ARG A 201 0.09 -17.54 9.01
C ARG A 201 -0.82 -18.42 8.16
N LEU A 202 -0.98 -18.03 6.89
CA LEU A 202 -1.76 -18.75 5.89
C LEU A 202 -0.84 -19.35 4.83
N THR A 203 -0.93 -20.64 4.58
CA THR A 203 -0.23 -21.32 3.47
C THR A 203 -1.11 -21.22 2.23
N ILE A 204 -0.61 -20.51 1.19
CA ILE A 204 -1.34 -20.23 -0.06
C ILE A 204 -0.96 -21.17 -1.20
N GLY A 205 0.16 -21.92 -1.08
CA GLY A 205 0.65 -22.78 -2.16
C GLY A 205 1.03 -21.98 -3.40
N LYS A 206 0.37 -22.28 -4.53
CA LYS A 206 0.58 -21.60 -5.82
C LYS A 206 -0.49 -20.54 -6.15
N ASP A 207 -1.39 -20.27 -5.21
CA ASP A 207 -2.44 -19.26 -5.40
C ASP A 207 -1.82 -17.87 -5.54
N ASP A 208 -2.52 -16.97 -6.25
CA ASP A 208 -2.13 -15.56 -6.33
C ASP A 208 -2.17 -14.92 -4.93
N PRO A 209 -1.06 -14.32 -4.47
CA PRO A 209 -0.99 -13.79 -3.10
C PRO A 209 -2.04 -12.72 -2.80
N LEU A 210 -2.29 -11.78 -3.73
CA LEU A 210 -3.28 -10.71 -3.50
C LEU A 210 -4.70 -11.27 -3.43
N GLN A 211 -5.05 -12.22 -4.28
CA GLN A 211 -6.35 -12.88 -4.22
C GLN A 211 -6.53 -13.68 -2.93
N ALA A 212 -5.48 -14.37 -2.48
CA ALA A 212 -5.52 -15.12 -1.24
C ALA A 212 -5.69 -14.21 -0.02
N ILE A 213 -4.98 -13.07 0.02
CA ILE A 213 -5.08 -12.06 1.07
C ILE A 213 -6.48 -11.44 1.06
N GLU A 214 -6.97 -11.00 -0.09
CA GLU A 214 -8.30 -10.38 -0.22
C GLU A 214 -9.39 -11.34 0.27
N LYS A 215 -9.38 -12.60 -0.18
CA LYS A 215 -10.34 -13.61 0.28
C LYS A 215 -10.29 -13.86 1.79
N PHE A 216 -9.07 -13.89 2.37
CA PHE A 216 -8.90 -14.04 3.80
C PHE A 216 -9.54 -12.86 4.55
N LEU A 217 -9.29 -11.64 4.12
CA LEU A 217 -9.82 -10.44 4.74
C LEU A 217 -11.34 -10.31 4.56
N GLN A 218 -11.88 -10.67 3.39
CA GLN A 218 -13.32 -10.68 3.14
C GLN A 218 -14.06 -11.59 4.12
N ILE A 219 -13.53 -12.78 4.36
CA ILE A 219 -14.11 -13.71 5.35
C ILE A 219 -14.05 -13.10 6.75
N ALA A 220 -12.90 -12.54 7.13
CA ALA A 220 -12.72 -11.93 8.44
C ALA A 220 -13.60 -10.68 8.66
N VAL A 221 -13.77 -9.83 7.65
CA VAL A 221 -14.64 -8.64 7.72
C VAL A 221 -16.11 -9.02 7.65
N GLY A 222 -16.50 -9.96 6.78
CA GLY A 222 -17.88 -10.42 6.63
C GLY A 222 -18.46 -11.06 7.90
N GLU A 223 -17.61 -11.64 8.73
CA GLU A 223 -17.99 -12.18 10.03
C GLU A 223 -18.06 -11.10 11.14
N ARG A 224 -17.63 -9.87 10.86
CA ARG A 224 -17.73 -8.72 11.78
C ARG A 224 -19.05 -8.01 11.53
N LYS A 225 -20.16 -8.46 12.15
CA LYS A 225 -21.40 -7.68 12.15
C LYS A 225 -21.19 -6.38 12.94
N PRO A 226 -21.72 -5.22 12.44
CA PRO A 226 -21.76 -4.03 13.27
C PRO A 226 -22.62 -4.30 14.49
N ASN A 227 -22.07 -3.93 15.68
CA ASN A 227 -22.83 -3.84 16.92
C ASN A 227 -23.80 -2.67 16.84
#